data_6fe44bd3b0c5da6b6244815ecd585938
#
_entry.id   6fe44bd3b0c5da6b6244815ecd585938
#
_cell.length_a   1.000
_cell.length_b   1.000
_cell.length_c   1.000
_cell.angle_alpha   90.00
_cell.angle_beta   90.00
_cell.angle_gamma   90.00
#
_symmetry.space_group_name_H-M   'P 1'
#
loop_
_entity.id
_entity.type
_entity.pdbx_description
1 polymer ?
#
loop_
_entity_poly.entity_id
_entity_poly.type
_entity_poly.pdbx_seq_one_letter_code
_entity_poly.pdbx_strand_id
1 'polypeptide(L)'
;MIDTNFFTRTGPLSLKQVCEILDIPVPSHATQQTFIGVAPLTNALPSDITCFHNTKYLQDLKQTKAGVCLVTAAFSHHVPSSTVALVVAHPYRCFGKIANVLYPLQKHPQSSSKTHVIHPTAKIGKDCIIGDFTVIEENVTIGDGTFIGPHCVIQKGTV
;
A
#
# COMPACT_ATOMS: atom_id res chain seq x y z
N MET A 1 2.07 10.15 11.55
CA MET A 1 0.62 9.83 11.69
C MET A 1 -0.01 9.98 10.32
N ILE A 2 -0.75 8.98 9.84
CA ILE A 2 -1.44 9.07 8.55
C ILE A 2 -2.68 9.93 8.74
N ASP A 3 -2.90 10.89 7.84
CA ASP A 3 -4.06 11.79 7.90
C ASP A 3 -5.34 11.04 7.53
N THR A 4 -6.25 10.93 8.50
CA THR A 4 -7.53 10.24 8.34
C THR A 4 -8.54 10.99 7.48
N ASN A 5 -8.28 12.25 7.12
CA ASN A 5 -9.10 12.99 6.16
C ASN A 5 -8.90 12.48 4.72
N PHE A 6 -7.70 11.94 4.42
CA PHE A 6 -7.37 11.43 3.10
C PHE A 6 -7.45 9.91 2.97
N PHE A 7 -7.25 9.19 4.08
CA PHE A 7 -7.20 7.72 4.06
C PHE A 7 -8.26 7.12 4.98
N THR A 8 -9.13 6.32 4.41
CA THR A 8 -10.06 5.50 5.21
C THR A 8 -9.31 4.27 5.70
N ARG A 9 -9.15 4.15 7.01
CA ARG A 9 -8.52 3.00 7.62
C ARG A 9 -9.56 1.89 7.86
N THR A 10 -9.24 0.68 7.44
CA THR A 10 -9.94 -0.53 7.89
C THR A 10 -9.52 -0.87 9.33
N GLY A 11 -10.29 -1.53 10.11
CA GLY A 11 -10.01 -1.81 11.53
C GLY A 11 -8.60 -2.36 11.83
N PRO A 12 -8.27 -2.56 13.11
CA PRO A 12 -6.97 -3.09 13.50
C PRO A 12 -6.75 -4.52 12.99
N LEU A 13 -5.50 -4.87 12.68
CA LEU A 13 -5.07 -6.21 12.32
C LEU A 13 -4.41 -6.89 13.54
N SER A 14 -4.80 -8.11 13.86
CA SER A 14 -4.06 -8.96 14.79
C SER A 14 -2.77 -9.49 14.15
N LEU A 15 -1.80 -9.91 14.96
CA LEU A 15 -0.57 -10.53 14.46
C LEU A 15 -0.87 -11.75 13.58
N LYS A 16 -1.88 -12.53 13.94
CA LYS A 16 -2.34 -13.68 13.15
C LYS A 16 -2.79 -13.26 11.75
N GLN A 17 -3.63 -12.24 11.65
CA GLN A 17 -4.09 -11.70 10.35
C GLN A 17 -2.93 -11.15 9.51
N VAL A 18 -1.97 -10.46 10.14
CA VAL A 18 -0.75 -10.00 9.45
C VAL A 18 0.02 -11.18 8.85
N CYS A 19 0.20 -12.27 9.61
CA CYS A 19 0.88 -13.46 9.12
C CYS A 19 0.10 -14.16 8.00
N GLU A 20 -1.23 -14.24 8.10
CA GLU A 20 -2.10 -14.78 7.04
C GLU A 20 -2.00 -13.96 5.73
N ILE A 21 -2.01 -12.62 5.81
CA ILE A 21 -1.84 -11.72 4.64
C ILE A 21 -0.48 -11.97 3.94
N LEU A 22 0.55 -12.26 4.72
CA LEU A 22 1.91 -12.46 4.23
C LEU A 22 2.22 -13.91 3.86
N ASP A 23 1.31 -14.84 4.14
CA ASP A 23 1.50 -16.29 3.95
C ASP A 23 2.76 -16.82 4.68
N ILE A 24 2.86 -16.44 5.98
CA ILE A 24 3.96 -16.88 6.86
C ILE A 24 3.43 -17.48 8.15
N PRO A 25 4.20 -18.37 8.81
CA PRO A 25 3.78 -18.96 10.08
C PRO A 25 3.70 -17.89 11.18
N VAL A 26 2.72 -18.06 12.07
CA VAL A 26 2.58 -17.20 13.25
C VAL A 26 3.70 -17.54 14.25
N PRO A 27 4.48 -16.56 14.73
CA PRO A 27 5.50 -16.80 15.74
C PRO A 27 4.92 -17.41 17.03
N SER A 28 5.66 -18.32 17.67
CA SER A 28 5.23 -18.98 18.92
C SER A 28 4.98 -18.00 20.07
N HIS A 29 5.56 -16.82 20.02
CA HIS A 29 5.37 -15.73 20.98
C HIS A 29 4.30 -14.73 20.52
N ALA A 30 3.30 -15.19 19.78
CA ALA A 30 2.21 -14.36 19.26
C ALA A 30 1.53 -13.63 20.44
N THR A 31 1.66 -12.31 20.45
CA THR A 31 0.95 -11.43 21.37
C THR A 31 -0.49 -11.25 20.88
N GLN A 32 -1.42 -11.00 21.80
CA GLN A 32 -2.79 -10.57 21.44
C GLN A 32 -2.84 -9.12 20.92
N GLN A 33 -1.67 -8.56 20.58
CA GLN A 33 -1.53 -7.19 20.14
C GLN A 33 -2.17 -6.98 18.78
N THR A 34 -2.81 -5.82 18.62
CA THR A 34 -3.39 -5.36 17.36
C THR A 34 -2.61 -4.18 16.80
N PHE A 35 -2.54 -4.11 15.48
CA PHE A 35 -1.81 -3.08 14.75
C PHE A 35 -2.78 -2.25 13.95
N ILE A 36 -2.67 -0.94 14.11
CA ILE A 36 -3.61 0.03 13.55
C ILE A 36 -3.02 0.86 12.41
N GLY A 37 -1.72 0.75 12.17
CA GLY A 37 -1.06 1.56 11.17
C GLY A 37 0.24 0.98 10.66
N VAL A 38 0.78 1.67 9.67
CA VAL A 38 2.14 1.47 9.17
C VAL A 38 2.92 2.76 9.33
N ALA A 39 4.20 2.66 9.69
CA ALA A 39 5.04 3.83 9.92
C ALA A 39 6.52 3.56 9.57
N PRO A 40 7.31 4.60 9.27
CA PRO A 40 8.77 4.49 9.17
C PRO A 40 9.39 4.05 10.49
N LEU A 41 10.57 3.40 10.43
CA LEU A 41 11.31 2.92 11.60
C LEU A 41 11.46 3.95 12.72
N THR A 42 11.73 5.20 12.35
CA THR A 42 12.00 6.32 13.28
C THR A 42 10.77 6.78 14.06
N ASN A 43 9.57 6.66 13.48
CA ASN A 43 8.35 7.24 14.02
C ASN A 43 7.30 6.18 14.39
N ALA A 44 7.63 4.90 14.25
CA ALA A 44 6.71 3.82 14.53
C ALA A 44 6.40 3.72 16.03
N LEU A 45 5.13 3.54 16.35
CA LEU A 45 4.61 3.28 17.67
C LEU A 45 4.39 1.77 17.90
N PRO A 46 4.20 1.30 19.13
CA PRO A 46 3.93 -0.12 19.40
C PRO A 46 2.72 -0.70 18.67
N SER A 47 1.78 0.16 18.27
CA SER A 47 0.61 -0.23 17.46
C SER A 47 0.86 -0.18 15.95
N ASP A 48 2.07 0.11 15.50
CA ASP A 48 2.41 0.22 14.07
C ASP A 48 3.24 -0.96 13.59
N ILE A 49 3.11 -1.23 12.31
CA ILE A 49 3.95 -2.16 11.55
C ILE A 49 4.97 -1.34 10.75
N THR A 50 6.22 -1.74 10.81
CA THR A 50 7.30 -1.13 10.03
C THR A 50 8.04 -2.15 9.17
N CYS A 51 8.95 -1.70 8.32
CA CYS A 51 9.82 -2.59 7.56
C CYS A 51 11.25 -2.07 7.49
N PHE A 52 12.19 -3.01 7.43
CA PHE A 52 13.60 -2.73 7.17
C PHE A 52 14.03 -3.33 5.82
N HIS A 53 14.47 -2.49 4.91
CA HIS A 53 14.88 -2.91 3.55
C HIS A 53 16.15 -2.21 3.06
N ASN A 54 16.71 -1.27 3.82
CA ASN A 54 17.90 -0.51 3.43
C ASN A 54 18.87 -0.39 4.61
N THR A 55 20.10 -0.86 4.43
CA THR A 55 21.17 -0.89 5.44
C THR A 55 21.55 0.48 5.98
N LYS A 56 21.29 1.56 5.25
CA LYS A 56 21.48 2.93 5.74
C LYS A 56 20.69 3.23 7.02
N TYR A 57 19.57 2.54 7.24
CA TYR A 57 18.68 2.72 8.39
C TYR A 57 18.91 1.69 9.49
N LEU A 58 20.09 1.06 9.54
CA LEU A 58 20.37 0.02 10.54
C LEU A 58 20.30 0.54 11.98
N GLN A 59 20.69 1.78 12.21
CA GLN A 59 20.57 2.39 13.54
C GLN A 59 19.10 2.63 13.92
N ASP A 60 18.29 3.05 12.98
CA ASP A 60 16.85 3.24 13.20
C ASP A 60 16.16 1.89 13.48
N LEU A 61 16.59 0.81 12.80
CA LEU A 61 16.11 -0.55 13.10
C LEU A 61 16.36 -0.92 14.55
N LYS A 62 17.56 -0.68 15.07
CA LYS A 62 17.96 -1.02 16.46
C LYS A 62 17.18 -0.22 17.51
N GLN A 63 16.59 0.91 17.14
CA GLN A 63 15.92 1.84 18.05
C GLN A 63 14.41 1.94 17.80
N THR A 64 13.87 1.18 16.84
CA THR A 64 12.45 1.25 16.51
C THR A 64 11.59 0.85 17.69
N LYS A 65 10.45 1.52 17.85
CA LYS A 65 9.41 1.21 18.84
C LYS A 65 8.20 0.53 18.22
N ALA A 66 8.29 0.10 16.97
CA ALA A 66 7.21 -0.59 16.28
C ALA A 66 6.78 -1.86 17.01
N GLY A 67 5.52 -2.21 16.94
CA GLY A 67 5.05 -3.50 17.46
C GLY A 67 5.53 -4.67 16.59
N VAL A 68 5.61 -4.46 15.26
CA VAL A 68 6.11 -5.44 14.29
C VAL A 68 7.10 -4.78 13.32
N CYS A 69 8.19 -5.48 13.02
CA CYS A 69 9.12 -5.12 11.98
C CYS A 69 9.26 -6.26 10.95
N LEU A 70 8.94 -5.97 9.70
CA LEU A 70 9.22 -6.85 8.57
C LEU A 70 10.69 -6.73 8.20
N VAL A 71 11.41 -7.83 8.21
CA VAL A 71 12.87 -7.85 8.05
C VAL A 71 13.33 -9.12 7.34
N THR A 72 14.48 -9.09 6.68
CA THR A 72 15.10 -10.31 6.15
C THR A 72 15.82 -11.09 7.27
N ALA A 73 16.05 -12.39 7.08
CA ALA A 73 16.73 -13.24 8.05
C ALA A 73 18.09 -12.67 8.49
N ALA A 74 18.85 -12.07 7.57
CA ALA A 74 20.16 -11.50 7.83
C ALA A 74 20.16 -10.38 8.89
N PHE A 75 19.04 -9.67 9.07
CA PHE A 75 18.95 -8.51 9.97
C PHE A 75 17.97 -8.73 11.14
N SER A 76 17.33 -9.89 11.23
CA SER A 76 16.33 -10.17 12.28
C SER A 76 16.89 -10.01 13.70
N HIS A 77 18.18 -10.34 13.91
CA HIS A 77 18.88 -10.22 15.19
C HIS A 77 19.15 -8.76 15.62
N HIS A 78 18.95 -7.79 14.73
CA HIS A 78 19.06 -6.37 15.06
C HIS A 78 17.74 -5.73 15.52
N VAL A 79 16.63 -6.45 15.38
CA VAL A 79 15.31 -5.97 15.83
C VAL A 79 15.26 -5.98 17.34
N PRO A 80 14.82 -4.89 18.00
CA PRO A 80 14.70 -4.86 19.47
C PRO A 80 13.78 -5.97 19.98
N SER A 81 14.06 -6.48 21.19
CA SER A 81 13.24 -7.51 21.85
C SER A 81 11.78 -7.07 22.13
N SER A 82 11.55 -5.76 22.18
CA SER A 82 10.21 -5.17 22.32
C SER A 82 9.38 -5.19 21.03
N THR A 83 9.99 -5.51 19.88
CA THR A 83 9.39 -5.51 18.55
C THR A 83 9.35 -6.93 18.00
N VAL A 84 8.22 -7.37 17.50
CA VAL A 84 8.11 -8.68 16.85
C VAL A 84 8.78 -8.64 15.48
N ALA A 85 9.85 -9.42 15.30
CA ALA A 85 10.51 -9.57 14.00
C ALA A 85 9.76 -10.59 13.13
N LEU A 86 9.16 -10.16 12.04
CA LEU A 86 8.60 -11.06 11.02
C LEU A 86 9.60 -11.20 9.87
N VAL A 87 10.17 -12.39 9.76
CA VAL A 87 11.18 -12.69 8.73
C VAL A 87 10.50 -12.99 7.41
N VAL A 88 10.80 -12.17 6.39
CA VAL A 88 10.25 -12.28 5.04
C VAL A 88 11.34 -12.07 3.98
N ALA A 89 11.14 -12.61 2.79
CA ALA A 89 12.11 -12.46 1.70
C ALA A 89 12.18 -11.01 1.16
N HIS A 90 11.03 -10.34 1.11
CA HIS A 90 10.89 -9.00 0.52
C HIS A 90 10.13 -8.04 1.46
N PRO A 91 10.79 -7.49 2.51
CA PRO A 91 10.14 -6.67 3.54
C PRO A 91 9.31 -5.50 2.99
N TYR A 92 9.85 -4.76 2.03
CA TYR A 92 9.16 -3.60 1.45
C TYR A 92 7.90 -4.00 0.67
N ARG A 93 7.95 -5.10 -0.09
CA ARG A 93 6.77 -5.62 -0.81
C ARG A 93 5.70 -6.11 0.18
N CYS A 94 6.11 -6.79 1.24
CA CYS A 94 5.21 -7.25 2.31
C CYS A 94 4.56 -6.06 3.04
N PHE A 95 5.34 -5.02 3.31
CA PHE A 95 4.83 -3.77 3.89
C PHE A 95 3.74 -3.12 3.03
N GLY A 96 3.96 -3.05 1.71
CA GLY A 96 2.95 -2.55 0.77
C GLY A 96 1.65 -3.37 0.78
N LYS A 97 1.74 -4.70 0.88
CA LYS A 97 0.53 -5.55 1.01
C LYS A 97 -0.28 -5.22 2.26
N ILE A 98 0.39 -5.07 3.42
CA ILE A 98 -0.27 -4.72 4.68
C ILE A 98 -0.84 -3.31 4.61
N ALA A 99 -0.09 -2.35 4.06
CA ALA A 99 -0.56 -0.98 3.88
C ALA A 99 -1.84 -0.92 3.04
N ASN A 100 -1.91 -1.68 1.95
CA ASN A 100 -3.11 -1.76 1.10
C ASN A 100 -4.32 -2.39 1.82
N VAL A 101 -4.11 -3.29 2.78
CA VAL A 101 -5.20 -3.85 3.59
C VAL A 101 -5.66 -2.84 4.64
N LEU A 102 -4.73 -2.16 5.32
CA LEU A 102 -5.06 -1.14 6.32
C LEU A 102 -5.65 0.14 5.72
N TYR A 103 -5.21 0.49 4.51
CA TYR A 103 -5.59 1.70 3.78
C TYR A 103 -5.96 1.33 2.33
N PRO A 104 -7.09 0.64 2.13
CA PRO A 104 -7.51 0.27 0.80
C PRO A 104 -7.73 1.53 -0.05
N LEU A 105 -7.28 1.46 -1.30
CA LEU A 105 -7.61 2.48 -2.27
C LEU A 105 -9.14 2.58 -2.35
N GLN A 106 -9.67 3.77 -2.18
CA GLN A 106 -11.08 4.01 -2.37
C GLN A 106 -11.43 3.63 -3.80
N LYS A 107 -12.41 2.73 -3.96
CA LYS A 107 -12.98 2.49 -5.28
C LYS A 107 -13.67 3.79 -5.69
N HIS A 108 -13.12 4.46 -6.67
CA HIS A 108 -13.80 5.60 -7.25
C HIS A 108 -15.15 5.13 -7.81
N PRO A 109 -16.25 5.82 -7.50
CA PRO A 109 -17.52 5.50 -8.12
C PRO A 109 -17.33 5.53 -9.64
N GLN A 110 -17.89 4.55 -10.34
CA GLN A 110 -17.89 4.58 -11.80
C GLN A 110 -18.56 5.88 -12.21
N SER A 111 -17.80 6.82 -12.70
CA SER A 111 -18.37 8.04 -13.26
C SER A 111 -19.09 7.66 -14.53
N SER A 112 -20.40 7.68 -14.48
CA SER A 112 -21.24 7.63 -15.67
C SER A 112 -21.35 9.01 -16.34
N SER A 113 -20.51 9.94 -15.92
CA SER A 113 -20.50 11.30 -16.43
C SER A 113 -20.19 11.31 -17.92
N LYS A 114 -20.95 12.12 -18.65
CA LYS A 114 -20.77 12.36 -20.10
C LYS A 114 -19.90 13.60 -20.37
N THR A 115 -19.14 14.05 -19.38
CA THR A 115 -18.37 15.30 -19.47
C THR A 115 -16.93 15.10 -19.98
N HIS A 116 -16.49 13.86 -20.16
CA HIS A 116 -15.20 13.58 -20.79
C HIS A 116 -15.29 13.65 -22.32
N VAL A 117 -14.20 13.97 -22.97
CA VAL A 117 -14.07 14.02 -24.43
C VAL A 117 -13.10 12.91 -24.85
N ILE A 118 -13.60 11.95 -25.63
CA ILE A 118 -12.79 10.85 -26.15
C ILE A 118 -12.79 10.94 -27.68
N HIS A 119 -11.59 11.02 -28.27
CA HIS A 119 -11.48 11.05 -29.73
C HIS A 119 -11.95 9.72 -30.32
N PRO A 120 -12.69 9.73 -31.47
CA PRO A 120 -13.26 8.52 -32.08
C PRO A 120 -12.23 7.42 -32.42
N THR A 121 -10.97 7.78 -32.65
CA THR A 121 -9.89 6.81 -32.91
C THR A 121 -9.24 6.23 -31.68
N ALA A 122 -9.57 6.72 -30.49
CA ALA A 122 -9.05 6.18 -29.24
C ALA A 122 -9.66 4.79 -28.94
N LYS A 123 -8.83 3.89 -28.44
CA LYS A 123 -9.24 2.54 -28.04
C LYS A 123 -9.26 2.48 -26.52
N ILE A 124 -10.43 2.24 -25.95
CA ILE A 124 -10.63 2.15 -24.51
C ILE A 124 -10.89 0.70 -24.14
N GLY A 125 -10.11 0.18 -23.23
CA GLY A 125 -10.26 -1.17 -22.68
C GLY A 125 -11.53 -1.36 -21.86
N LYS A 126 -11.80 -2.59 -21.46
CA LYS A 126 -12.96 -2.94 -20.62
C LYS A 126 -12.77 -2.41 -19.21
N ASP A 127 -13.88 -2.13 -18.53
CA ASP A 127 -13.92 -1.73 -17.11
C ASP A 127 -13.05 -0.52 -16.77
N CYS A 128 -12.78 0.36 -17.75
CA CYS A 128 -12.08 1.62 -17.52
C CYS A 128 -12.99 2.63 -16.82
N ILE A 129 -12.44 3.39 -15.90
CA ILE A 129 -13.09 4.52 -15.24
C ILE A 129 -12.41 5.79 -15.70
N ILE A 130 -13.16 6.68 -16.36
CA ILE A 130 -12.66 7.96 -16.88
C ILE A 130 -13.39 9.08 -16.15
N GLY A 131 -12.63 9.91 -15.46
CA GLY A 131 -13.14 11.04 -14.67
C GLY A 131 -13.66 12.19 -15.54
N ASP A 132 -14.41 13.07 -14.89
CA ASP A 132 -15.03 14.24 -15.51
C ASP A 132 -14.00 15.18 -16.14
N PHE A 133 -14.37 15.80 -17.26
CA PHE A 133 -13.56 16.78 -17.99
C PHE A 133 -12.19 16.26 -18.44
N THR A 134 -12.03 14.93 -18.51
CA THR A 134 -10.84 14.29 -19.08
C THR A 134 -10.92 14.32 -20.59
N VAL A 135 -9.80 14.63 -21.25
CA VAL A 135 -9.67 14.62 -22.72
C VAL A 135 -8.74 13.48 -23.12
N ILE A 136 -9.20 12.61 -24.01
CA ILE A 136 -8.42 11.54 -24.63
C ILE A 136 -8.31 11.82 -26.11
N GLU A 137 -7.08 12.07 -26.55
CA GLU A 137 -6.79 12.50 -27.91
C GLU A 137 -6.75 11.32 -28.90
N GLU A 138 -6.45 11.64 -30.18
CA GLU A 138 -6.44 10.68 -31.26
C GLU A 138 -5.40 9.56 -31.09
N ASN A 139 -5.75 8.34 -31.54
CA ASN A 139 -4.87 7.17 -31.54
C ASN A 139 -4.33 6.76 -30.17
N VAL A 140 -5.00 7.16 -29.07
CA VAL A 140 -4.67 6.70 -27.70
C VAL A 140 -5.19 5.28 -27.53
N THR A 141 -4.44 4.45 -26.78
CA THR A 141 -4.88 3.11 -26.37
C THR A 141 -4.82 3.00 -24.85
N ILE A 142 -5.96 2.75 -24.21
CA ILE A 142 -6.09 2.56 -22.77
C ILE A 142 -6.37 1.08 -22.50
N GLY A 143 -5.56 0.46 -21.63
CA GLY A 143 -5.72 -0.95 -21.22
C GLY A 143 -6.93 -1.18 -20.33
N ASP A 144 -7.33 -2.46 -20.20
CA ASP A 144 -8.46 -2.87 -19.37
C ASP A 144 -8.27 -2.47 -17.90
N GLY A 145 -9.35 -2.10 -17.21
CA GLY A 145 -9.36 -1.77 -15.77
C GLY A 145 -8.62 -0.47 -15.40
N THR A 146 -8.26 0.36 -16.37
CA THR A 146 -7.54 1.61 -16.12
C THR A 146 -8.44 2.65 -15.47
N PHE A 147 -7.93 3.32 -14.44
CA PHE A 147 -8.54 4.48 -13.81
C PHE A 147 -7.80 5.76 -14.24
N ILE A 148 -8.55 6.69 -14.81
CA ILE A 148 -8.09 8.05 -15.16
C ILE A 148 -8.92 9.04 -14.35
N GLY A 149 -8.25 9.84 -13.51
CA GLY A 149 -8.92 10.86 -12.69
C GLY A 149 -9.51 12.00 -13.51
N PRO A 150 -10.29 12.88 -12.87
CA PRO A 150 -10.86 14.04 -13.57
C PRO A 150 -9.77 15.04 -14.01
N HIS A 151 -10.12 15.85 -15.03
CA HIS A 151 -9.25 16.90 -15.57
C HIS A 151 -7.89 16.42 -16.11
N CYS A 152 -7.82 15.17 -16.58
CA CYS A 152 -6.63 14.64 -17.23
C CYS A 152 -6.66 14.91 -18.74
N VAL A 153 -5.49 15.07 -19.34
CA VAL A 153 -5.31 15.07 -20.79
C VAL A 153 -4.37 13.96 -21.19
N ILE A 154 -4.87 12.97 -21.94
CA ILE A 154 -4.06 11.89 -22.49
C ILE A 154 -3.76 12.25 -23.94
N GLN A 155 -2.49 12.54 -24.19
CA GLN A 155 -2.06 13.06 -25.48
C GLN A 155 -2.04 11.98 -26.56
N LYS A 156 -2.15 12.44 -27.81
CA LYS A 156 -2.10 11.64 -29.04
C LYS A 156 -1.06 10.52 -29.00
N GLY A 157 -1.47 9.33 -29.37
CA GLY A 157 -0.61 8.16 -29.54
C GLY A 157 -0.10 7.53 -28.25
N THR A 158 -0.59 7.95 -27.07
CA THR A 158 -0.24 7.31 -25.77
C THR A 158 -0.80 5.88 -25.72
N VAL A 159 0.02 4.94 -25.19
CA VAL A 159 -0.34 3.55 -24.97
C VAL A 159 -0.09 3.17 -23.52
#